data_2aac55fd7260b1440155e3fca5206eb8
#
_entry.id   2aac55fd7260b1440155e3fca5206eb8
#
_cell.length_a   1.000
_cell.length_b   1.000
_cell.length_c   1.000
_cell.angle_alpha   90.00
_cell.angle_beta   90.00
_cell.angle_gamma   90.00
#
_symmetry.space_group_name_H-M   'P 1'
#
loop_
_entity.id
_entity.type
_entity.pdbx_description
1 polymer ?
#
loop_
_entity_poly.entity_id
_entity_poly.type
_entity_poly.pdbx_seq_one_letter_code
_entity_poly.pdbx_strand_id
1 'polypeptide(L)'
;MKRILINCSYSDELRVALVDGAKLFDLDNEFNAQALLKGSIFKATVSRVESSLDAAFINFGNERHGFLPLKELSSEYFTNGADGKRKCILKEGDQILAQVLKEERGTKGAALSNQISLAGRFIVLIPNSEKSGGVSRRIAGEERDEIKNALSEIDIPEGMSVIVRTAGLGRTAEELKWDLDYLMNLWEQIKSTVGDAPSPSLIYKDDKLILRVFRDYFRDDIEEILIDDQAVHAEALEFAKSVIPDHADKVIFYNEDIHLFNRYQIESQIELAFQREISLPSGGSIVIDPTEAMVSIDVNSARSTKGKDIESTAFATNMEAAKEDARQLRLRDLGGLIVIDFIDMQDEKHQQKVESTFRSAVQSDRARIQIAAISRFGLLELSRQRLRPSLDETYDIQHVQVRGTRSLGQSILRIIGEDAAKENTGEIHVYVPADVSSYLLNEKRRDIIAIENTYEVNILIIADPYKSRPYYKVARVKAVAGKKPFSYDMTPNSPEPSMDWRDSNTNKKALKPLVKVSVPPRMPKRKKSNGFLALLKSIFTLSFLRSGKKKKKVQTRKRKNYNKKNSSTGD
;
A
#
# COMPACT_ATOMS: atom_id res chain seq x y z
N MET A 1 -18.45 16.43 -5.82
CA MET A 1 -17.58 17.48 -5.23
C MET A 1 -16.49 16.81 -4.46
N LYS A 2 -15.28 16.82 -5.04
CA LYS A 2 -14.13 16.13 -4.43
C LYS A 2 -13.39 17.03 -3.45
N ARG A 3 -13.10 16.50 -2.27
CA ARG A 3 -12.40 17.21 -1.19
C ARG A 3 -11.26 16.38 -0.61
N ILE A 4 -10.29 17.07 -0.06
CA ILE A 4 -9.29 16.50 0.83
C ILE A 4 -9.58 17.02 2.24
N LEU A 5 -9.73 16.12 3.18
CA LEU A 5 -9.98 16.42 4.57
C LEU A 5 -8.75 16.00 5.37
N ILE A 6 -8.17 16.92 6.12
CA ILE A 6 -6.98 16.70 6.94
C ILE A 6 -7.38 16.90 8.39
N ASN A 7 -7.41 15.79 9.12
CA ASN A 7 -7.79 15.76 10.52
C ASN A 7 -6.53 15.61 11.39
N CYS A 8 -6.35 16.57 12.29
CA CYS A 8 -5.25 16.69 13.24
C CYS A 8 -5.74 16.81 14.68
N SER A 9 -7.01 16.46 14.96
CA SER A 9 -7.65 16.63 16.27
C SER A 9 -6.92 15.91 17.41
N TYR A 10 -6.15 14.86 17.10
CA TYR A 10 -5.33 14.12 18.04
C TYR A 10 -3.85 14.36 17.73
N SER A 11 -3.07 14.76 18.75
CA SER A 11 -1.66 15.13 18.60
C SER A 11 -0.74 14.01 18.07
N ASP A 12 -1.17 12.76 18.19
CA ASP A 12 -0.37 11.58 17.88
C ASP A 12 -0.64 11.02 16.48
N GLU A 13 -1.69 11.50 15.79
CA GLU A 13 -2.12 10.99 14.50
C GLU A 13 -2.56 12.14 13.57
N LEU A 14 -2.05 12.11 12.34
CA LEU A 14 -2.53 12.95 11.25
C LEU A 14 -3.22 12.06 10.22
N ARG A 15 -4.50 12.33 9.95
CA ARG A 15 -5.31 11.57 9.00
C ARG A 15 -5.72 12.40 7.80
N VAL A 16 -5.56 11.84 6.62
CA VAL A 16 -5.95 12.49 5.35
C VAL A 16 -6.99 11.62 4.65
N ALA A 17 -8.19 12.14 4.48
CA ALA A 17 -9.27 11.47 3.78
C ALA A 17 -9.60 12.17 2.47
N LEU A 18 -9.73 11.40 1.39
CA LEU A 18 -10.19 11.89 0.09
C LEU A 18 -11.64 11.45 -0.09
N VAL A 19 -12.52 12.43 -0.30
CA VAL A 19 -13.96 12.20 -0.39
C VAL A 19 -14.54 12.74 -1.71
N ASP A 20 -15.55 12.06 -2.22
CA ASP A 20 -16.41 12.56 -3.30
C ASP A 20 -17.85 12.66 -2.76
N GLY A 21 -18.28 13.88 -2.49
CA GLY A 21 -19.47 14.13 -1.68
C GLY A 21 -19.30 13.58 -0.27
N ALA A 22 -20.14 12.62 0.12
CA ALA A 22 -20.06 11.91 1.39
C ALA A 22 -19.34 10.55 1.29
N LYS A 23 -18.82 10.17 0.12
CA LYS A 23 -18.20 8.87 -0.08
C LYS A 23 -16.67 8.96 0.09
N LEU A 24 -16.14 8.24 1.07
CA LEU A 24 -14.70 8.06 1.26
C LEU A 24 -14.15 7.15 0.17
N PHE A 25 -13.09 7.58 -0.54
CA PHE A 25 -12.47 6.77 -1.59
C PHE A 25 -10.96 6.53 -1.42
N ASP A 26 -10.28 7.30 -0.57
CA ASP A 26 -8.88 7.06 -0.19
C ASP A 26 -8.65 7.60 1.23
N LEU A 27 -7.79 6.93 2.00
CA LEU A 27 -7.44 7.29 3.36
C LEU A 27 -5.93 7.13 3.53
N ASP A 28 -5.26 8.10 4.11
CA ASP A 28 -3.86 8.04 4.53
C ASP A 28 -3.73 8.50 5.97
N ASN A 29 -2.84 7.88 6.70
CA ASN A 29 -2.59 8.23 8.09
C ASN A 29 -1.09 8.21 8.38
N GLU A 30 -0.69 9.05 9.31
CA GLU A 30 0.67 9.13 9.82
C GLU A 30 0.61 9.19 11.34
N PHE A 31 1.32 8.26 11.99
CA PHE A 31 1.49 8.24 13.43
C PHE A 31 2.85 8.83 13.78
N ASN A 32 2.89 9.73 14.74
CA ASN A 32 4.15 10.32 15.23
C ASN A 32 5.12 9.26 15.78
N ALA A 33 4.59 8.14 16.28
CA ALA A 33 5.36 7.05 16.86
C ALA A 33 5.90 6.03 15.83
N GLN A 34 5.28 5.92 14.65
CA GLN A 34 5.64 4.97 13.59
C GLN A 34 6.02 5.71 12.31
N ALA A 35 7.16 6.36 12.35
CA ALA A 35 7.66 7.06 11.18
C ALA A 35 8.03 6.08 10.06
N LEU A 36 7.29 6.11 8.96
CA LEU A 36 7.60 5.34 7.75
C LEU A 36 9.02 5.69 7.25
N LEU A 37 9.82 4.68 6.96
CA LEU A 37 11.19 4.86 6.45
C LEU A 37 11.28 4.78 4.92
N LYS A 38 10.23 4.36 4.24
CA LYS A 38 10.20 4.27 2.79
C LYS A 38 10.50 5.62 2.13
N GLY A 39 11.44 5.62 1.18
CA GLY A 39 11.91 6.83 0.54
C GLY A 39 13.05 7.55 1.28
N SER A 40 13.27 7.24 2.56
CA SER A 40 14.34 7.82 3.36
C SER A 40 15.72 7.40 2.85
N ILE A 41 16.67 8.32 2.94
CA ILE A 41 18.05 8.14 2.48
C ILE A 41 18.96 8.12 3.69
N PHE A 42 19.77 7.09 3.77
CA PHE A 42 20.74 6.86 4.85
C PHE A 42 22.17 6.88 4.31
N LYS A 43 23.10 7.42 5.09
CA LYS A 43 24.49 7.03 5.01
C LYS A 43 24.63 5.73 5.80
N ALA A 44 25.06 4.67 5.15
CA ALA A 44 24.99 3.32 5.69
C ALA A 44 26.30 2.58 5.45
N THR A 45 26.58 1.54 6.24
CA THR A 45 27.80 0.73 6.14
C THR A 45 27.48 -0.66 5.63
N VAL A 46 28.28 -1.16 4.71
CA VAL A 46 28.20 -2.53 4.19
C VAL A 46 28.63 -3.50 5.28
N SER A 47 27.73 -4.35 5.76
CA SER A 47 28.03 -5.36 6.78
C SER A 47 28.58 -6.64 6.18
N ARG A 48 28.05 -7.05 5.02
CA ARG A 48 28.48 -8.27 4.32
C ARG A 48 28.04 -8.23 2.86
N VAL A 49 28.90 -8.73 1.96
CA VAL A 49 28.56 -8.95 0.56
C VAL A 49 28.38 -10.44 0.32
N GLU A 50 27.21 -10.86 -0.15
CA GLU A 50 26.85 -12.26 -0.37
C GLU A 50 26.65 -12.52 -1.86
N SER A 51 27.71 -13.05 -2.48
CA SER A 51 27.71 -13.32 -3.92
C SER A 51 26.69 -14.40 -4.33
N SER A 52 26.35 -15.33 -3.44
CA SER A 52 25.38 -16.39 -3.70
C SER A 52 23.94 -15.88 -3.85
N LEU A 53 23.66 -14.69 -3.28
CA LEU A 53 22.36 -14.02 -3.32
C LEU A 53 22.34 -12.83 -4.28
N ASP A 54 23.45 -12.53 -4.96
CA ASP A 54 23.62 -11.28 -5.72
C ASP A 54 23.20 -10.03 -4.92
N ALA A 55 23.59 -9.96 -3.65
CA ALA A 55 23.14 -8.92 -2.74
C ALA A 55 24.18 -8.58 -1.67
N ALA A 56 24.04 -7.40 -1.05
CA ALA A 56 24.76 -6.98 0.13
C ALA A 56 23.80 -6.74 1.30
N PHE A 57 24.27 -7.01 2.52
CA PHE A 57 23.58 -6.65 3.75
C PHE A 57 24.18 -5.35 4.28
N ILE A 58 23.30 -4.41 4.62
CA ILE A 58 23.66 -3.03 4.92
C ILE A 58 23.17 -2.65 6.31
N ASN A 59 24.09 -2.16 7.14
CA ASN A 59 23.74 -1.52 8.40
C ASN A 59 23.40 -0.05 8.15
N PHE A 60 22.13 0.29 8.28
CA PHE A 60 21.61 1.65 8.10
C PHE A 60 21.05 2.25 9.41
N GLY A 61 21.32 1.60 10.54
CA GLY A 61 20.96 2.09 11.88
C GLY A 61 19.71 1.45 12.50
N ASN A 62 19.06 0.51 11.80
CA ASN A 62 17.97 -0.30 12.36
C ASN A 62 18.50 -1.57 13.01
N GLU A 63 17.65 -2.23 13.82
CA GLU A 63 17.98 -3.52 14.46
C GLU A 63 18.36 -4.61 13.45
N ARG A 64 17.66 -4.62 12.31
CA ARG A 64 17.93 -5.57 11.21
C ARG A 64 18.65 -4.88 10.08
N HIS A 65 19.62 -5.58 9.50
CA HIS A 65 20.32 -5.10 8.32
C HIS A 65 19.39 -5.07 7.11
N GLY A 66 19.53 -4.04 6.29
CA GLY A 66 18.82 -3.92 5.02
C GLY A 66 19.41 -4.82 3.95
N PHE A 67 18.58 -5.27 3.03
CA PHE A 67 18.92 -6.08 1.86
C PHE A 67 19.07 -5.20 0.63
N LEU A 68 20.27 -5.15 0.04
CA LEU A 68 20.60 -4.38 -1.17
C LEU A 68 20.97 -5.34 -2.30
N PRO A 69 20.08 -5.58 -3.27
CA PRO A 69 20.42 -6.35 -4.47
C PRO A 69 21.53 -5.66 -5.26
N LEU A 70 22.52 -6.39 -5.78
CA LEU A 70 23.62 -5.80 -6.58
C LEU A 70 23.11 -5.07 -7.83
N LYS A 71 22.00 -5.47 -8.41
CA LYS A 71 21.33 -4.78 -9.53
C LYS A 71 20.81 -3.37 -9.21
N GLU A 72 20.66 -3.05 -7.92
CA GLU A 72 20.23 -1.74 -7.41
C GLU A 72 21.41 -0.83 -7.06
N LEU A 73 22.65 -1.28 -7.29
CA LEU A 73 23.84 -0.45 -7.19
C LEU A 73 24.00 0.42 -8.44
N SER A 74 24.54 1.62 -8.26
CA SER A 74 24.97 2.48 -9.36
C SER A 74 26.21 1.91 -10.04
N SER A 75 26.46 2.32 -11.27
CA SER A 75 27.56 1.82 -12.10
C SER A 75 28.95 2.05 -11.51
N GLU A 76 29.11 3.06 -10.65
CA GLU A 76 30.36 3.37 -9.96
C GLU A 76 30.92 2.23 -9.10
N TYR A 77 30.03 1.34 -8.62
CA TYR A 77 30.40 0.16 -7.82
C TYR A 77 30.74 -1.07 -8.66
N PHE A 78 30.91 -0.92 -9.97
CA PHE A 78 31.27 -1.99 -10.86
C PHE A 78 32.51 -1.66 -11.69
N THR A 79 33.37 -2.65 -11.87
CA THR A 79 34.49 -2.61 -12.83
C THR A 79 34.31 -3.66 -13.92
N ASN A 80 34.81 -3.38 -15.11
CA ASN A 80 34.87 -4.39 -16.16
C ASN A 80 36.03 -5.34 -15.85
N GLY A 81 35.74 -6.62 -15.54
CA GLY A 81 36.74 -7.64 -15.39
C GLY A 81 37.44 -7.97 -16.70
N ALA A 82 38.59 -8.65 -16.62
CA ALA A 82 39.34 -9.12 -17.78
C ALA A 82 38.49 -10.01 -18.73
N ASP A 83 37.45 -10.63 -18.20
CA ASP A 83 36.51 -11.53 -18.90
C ASP A 83 35.35 -10.79 -19.55
N GLY A 84 35.35 -9.45 -19.57
CA GLY A 84 34.23 -8.62 -20.04
C GLY A 84 32.99 -8.63 -19.14
N LYS A 85 33.02 -9.34 -17.99
CA LYS A 85 31.92 -9.38 -17.04
C LYS A 85 32.07 -8.22 -16.03
N ARG A 86 30.97 -7.56 -15.72
CA ARG A 86 30.91 -6.57 -14.64
C ARG A 86 31.17 -7.23 -13.29
N LYS A 87 32.18 -6.79 -12.56
CA LYS A 87 32.52 -7.27 -11.22
C LYS A 87 32.21 -6.18 -10.20
N CYS A 88 31.45 -6.53 -9.17
CA CYS A 88 31.17 -5.64 -8.06
C CYS A 88 32.45 -5.42 -7.25
N ILE A 89 32.76 -4.14 -6.94
CA ILE A 89 33.94 -3.76 -6.17
C ILE A 89 33.61 -3.45 -4.70
N LEU A 90 32.33 -3.50 -4.33
CA LEU A 90 31.86 -3.22 -2.98
C LEU A 90 32.45 -4.20 -1.97
N LYS A 91 32.93 -3.69 -0.83
CA LYS A 91 33.55 -4.46 0.25
C LYS A 91 32.84 -4.24 1.57
N GLU A 92 33.04 -5.17 2.48
CA GLU A 92 32.62 -5.01 3.88
C GLU A 92 33.33 -3.80 4.51
N GLY A 93 32.56 -2.99 5.24
CA GLY A 93 33.04 -1.73 5.84
C GLY A 93 32.88 -0.50 4.94
N ASP A 94 32.63 -0.65 3.64
CA ASP A 94 32.39 0.49 2.77
C ASP A 94 31.16 1.29 3.20
N GLN A 95 31.26 2.62 3.09
CA GLN A 95 30.15 3.51 3.36
C GLN A 95 29.44 3.88 2.05
N ILE A 96 28.12 3.72 2.04
CA ILE A 96 27.31 3.98 0.86
C ILE A 96 26.08 4.80 1.21
N LEU A 97 25.53 5.52 0.21
CA LEU A 97 24.18 6.03 0.30
C LEU A 97 23.18 4.94 -0.05
N ALA A 98 22.19 4.76 0.81
CA ALA A 98 21.13 3.77 0.60
C ALA A 98 19.76 4.39 0.84
N GLN A 99 18.85 4.17 -0.10
CA GLN A 99 17.44 4.57 0.01
C GLN A 99 16.58 3.36 0.32
N VAL A 100 15.64 3.51 1.25
CA VAL A 100 14.67 2.45 1.59
C VAL A 100 13.59 2.38 0.51
N LEU A 101 13.54 1.28 -0.24
CA LEU A 101 12.50 1.00 -1.24
C LEU A 101 11.27 0.35 -0.62
N LYS A 102 11.50 -0.58 0.32
CA LYS A 102 10.44 -1.30 1.04
C LYS A 102 10.85 -1.45 2.49
N GLU A 103 9.91 -1.28 3.37
CA GLU A 103 10.09 -1.47 4.80
C GLU A 103 10.28 -2.94 5.17
N GLU A 104 10.84 -3.17 6.34
CA GLU A 104 10.91 -4.51 6.91
C GLU A 104 9.52 -5.07 7.18
N ARG A 105 9.35 -6.39 7.01
CA ARG A 105 8.09 -7.06 7.21
C ARG A 105 8.28 -8.48 7.71
N GLY A 106 7.66 -8.81 8.83
CA GLY A 106 7.78 -10.13 9.45
C GLY A 106 9.26 -10.48 9.67
N THR A 107 9.75 -11.53 9.02
CA THR A 107 11.15 -11.97 9.11
C THR A 107 12.08 -11.31 8.10
N LYS A 108 11.56 -10.52 7.13
CA LYS A 108 12.35 -9.92 6.05
C LYS A 108 12.81 -8.51 6.43
N GLY A 109 14.11 -8.24 6.28
CA GLY A 109 14.68 -6.91 6.43
C GLY A 109 14.23 -5.93 5.33
N ALA A 110 14.47 -4.63 5.55
CA ALA A 110 14.16 -3.58 4.59
C ALA A 110 14.88 -3.81 3.26
N ALA A 111 14.19 -3.55 2.14
CA ALA A 111 14.83 -3.56 0.83
C ALA A 111 15.38 -2.18 0.51
N LEU A 112 16.66 -2.13 0.18
CA LEU A 112 17.42 -0.92 -0.11
C LEU A 112 17.78 -0.80 -1.58
N SER A 113 18.07 0.42 -2.03
CA SER A 113 18.68 0.74 -3.32
C SER A 113 19.75 1.82 -3.12
N ASN A 114 20.83 1.73 -3.86
CA ASN A 114 21.80 2.81 -3.96
C ASN A 114 21.42 3.78 -5.11
N GLN A 115 20.53 3.37 -6.03
CA GLN A 115 19.96 4.28 -7.01
C GLN A 115 18.94 5.19 -6.32
N ILE A 116 19.40 6.40 -5.95
CA ILE A 116 18.57 7.37 -5.24
C ILE A 116 17.49 7.91 -6.18
N SER A 117 16.25 8.01 -5.69
CA SER A 117 15.14 8.60 -6.41
C SER A 117 14.47 9.68 -5.57
N LEU A 118 14.48 10.92 -6.06
CA LEU A 118 13.84 12.06 -5.41
C LEU A 118 12.53 12.36 -6.13
N ALA A 119 11.42 12.26 -5.41
CA ALA A 119 10.09 12.45 -5.97
C ALA A 119 9.66 13.91 -5.83
N GLY A 120 9.59 14.63 -6.95
CA GLY A 120 8.93 15.91 -7.07
C GLY A 120 7.43 15.76 -7.34
N ARG A 121 6.77 16.86 -7.64
CA ARG A 121 5.36 16.88 -7.99
C ARG A 121 5.12 16.32 -9.39
N PHE A 122 5.85 16.77 -10.37
CA PHE A 122 5.68 16.43 -11.79
C PHE A 122 6.70 15.44 -12.29
N ILE A 123 7.89 15.41 -11.67
CA ILE A 123 8.98 14.56 -12.08
C ILE A 123 9.55 13.74 -10.91
N VAL A 124 10.31 12.72 -11.24
CA VAL A 124 11.20 12.01 -10.33
C VAL A 124 12.62 12.18 -10.88
N LEU A 125 13.52 12.69 -10.05
CA LEU A 125 14.95 12.79 -10.36
C LEU A 125 15.69 11.57 -9.84
N ILE A 126 16.51 10.95 -10.68
CA ILE A 126 17.44 9.88 -10.31
C ILE A 126 18.86 10.41 -10.57
N PRO A 127 19.52 10.97 -9.55
CA PRO A 127 20.73 11.75 -9.74
C PRO A 127 22.00 10.93 -9.97
N ASN A 128 21.95 9.61 -9.85
CA ASN A 128 23.07 8.69 -10.03
C ASN A 128 22.72 7.54 -11.01
N SER A 129 22.10 7.88 -12.13
CA SER A 129 21.68 6.93 -13.14
C SER A 129 22.18 7.33 -14.53
N GLU A 130 22.87 6.41 -15.19
CA GLU A 130 23.29 6.55 -16.60
C GLU A 130 22.16 6.24 -17.59
N LYS A 131 21.00 5.78 -17.10
CA LYS A 131 19.87 5.46 -17.96
C LYS A 131 19.22 6.75 -18.43
N SER A 132 18.95 6.84 -19.72
CA SER A 132 18.14 7.95 -20.26
C SER A 132 16.82 8.05 -19.53
N GLY A 133 16.40 9.28 -19.24
CA GLY A 133 15.12 9.59 -18.61
C GLY A 133 13.93 9.07 -19.42
N GLY A 134 12.75 9.19 -18.86
CA GLY A 134 11.55 8.64 -19.49
C GLY A 134 10.26 9.31 -19.06
N VAL A 135 9.18 8.78 -19.59
CA VAL A 135 7.81 9.16 -19.24
C VAL A 135 7.15 7.98 -18.53
N SER A 136 6.35 8.26 -17.52
CA SER A 136 5.59 7.23 -16.78
C SER A 136 4.93 6.24 -17.74
N ARG A 137 4.99 4.95 -17.42
CA ARG A 137 4.38 3.87 -18.21
C ARG A 137 2.83 3.96 -18.26
N ARG A 138 2.24 4.81 -17.45
CA ARG A 138 0.79 5.07 -17.45
C ARG A 138 0.35 6.05 -18.51
N ILE A 139 1.29 6.81 -19.06
CA ILE A 139 1.04 7.81 -20.10
C ILE A 139 1.33 7.15 -21.46
N ALA A 140 0.36 7.17 -22.36
CA ALA A 140 0.43 6.53 -23.66
C ALA A 140 -0.12 7.48 -24.76
N GLY A 141 0.14 7.14 -26.03
CA GLY A 141 -0.38 7.88 -27.17
C GLY A 141 0.20 9.30 -27.32
N GLU A 142 -0.58 10.22 -27.87
CA GLU A 142 -0.18 11.60 -28.17
C GLU A 142 0.32 12.36 -26.93
N GLU A 143 -0.31 12.14 -25.78
CA GLU A 143 0.11 12.76 -24.50
C GLU A 143 1.55 12.42 -24.13
N ARG A 144 2.00 11.21 -24.47
CA ARG A 144 3.38 10.78 -24.22
C ARG A 144 4.38 11.54 -25.10
N ASP A 145 4.01 11.81 -26.32
CA ASP A 145 4.88 12.53 -27.26
C ASP A 145 4.93 14.01 -26.96
N GLU A 146 3.84 14.63 -26.52
CA GLU A 146 3.82 16.00 -26.00
C GLU A 146 4.78 16.17 -24.82
N ILE A 147 4.75 15.24 -23.85
CA ILE A 147 5.66 15.30 -22.70
C ILE A 147 7.12 15.10 -23.11
N LYS A 148 7.41 14.21 -24.06
CA LYS A 148 8.78 14.03 -24.55
C LYS A 148 9.30 15.32 -25.20
N ASN A 149 8.46 16.02 -25.95
CA ASN A 149 8.81 17.30 -26.55
C ASN A 149 9.10 18.34 -25.46
N ALA A 150 8.23 18.48 -24.45
CA ALA A 150 8.47 19.38 -23.33
C ALA A 150 9.75 19.03 -22.55
N LEU A 151 10.05 17.73 -22.38
CA LEU A 151 11.25 17.25 -21.70
C LEU A 151 12.53 17.54 -22.52
N SER A 152 12.45 17.49 -23.85
CA SER A 152 13.59 17.80 -24.73
C SER A 152 14.01 19.28 -24.72
N GLU A 153 13.15 20.17 -24.22
CA GLU A 153 13.45 21.60 -24.04
C GLU A 153 14.18 21.89 -22.72
N ILE A 154 14.31 20.86 -21.84
CA ILE A 154 14.90 21.00 -20.52
C ILE A 154 16.31 20.41 -20.53
N ASP A 155 17.28 21.18 -20.06
CA ASP A 155 18.66 20.74 -19.91
C ASP A 155 18.76 19.85 -18.63
N ILE A 156 19.01 18.56 -18.83
CA ILE A 156 19.21 17.57 -17.76
C ILE A 156 20.71 17.31 -17.66
N PRO A 157 21.34 17.51 -16.47
CA PRO A 157 22.77 17.26 -16.32
C PRO A 157 23.16 15.80 -16.65
N GLU A 158 24.36 15.63 -17.19
CA GLU A 158 24.93 14.31 -17.47
C GLU A 158 24.99 13.45 -16.20
N GLY A 159 24.72 12.15 -16.34
CA GLY A 159 24.68 11.21 -15.22
C GLY A 159 23.40 11.25 -14.40
N MET A 160 22.42 12.08 -14.77
CA MET A 160 21.11 12.16 -14.14
C MET A 160 20.01 11.67 -15.06
N SER A 161 18.96 11.10 -14.48
CA SER A 161 17.78 10.63 -15.20
C SER A 161 16.52 11.25 -14.60
N VAL A 162 15.60 11.65 -15.48
CA VAL A 162 14.31 12.26 -15.09
C VAL A 162 13.17 11.41 -15.62
N ILE A 163 12.20 11.13 -14.76
CA ILE A 163 10.96 10.41 -15.14
C ILE A 163 9.77 11.33 -14.88
N VAL A 164 9.02 11.68 -15.94
CA VAL A 164 7.80 12.48 -15.77
C VAL A 164 6.68 11.62 -15.19
N ARG A 165 6.07 12.13 -14.13
CA ARG A 165 4.93 11.51 -13.43
C ARG A 165 3.62 11.80 -14.16
N THR A 166 2.55 11.08 -13.79
CA THR A 166 1.19 11.34 -14.32
C THR A 166 0.69 12.75 -14.01
N ALA A 167 1.13 13.35 -12.90
CA ALA A 167 0.81 14.74 -12.55
C ALA A 167 1.50 15.78 -13.46
N GLY A 168 2.54 15.38 -14.21
CA GLY A 168 3.22 16.21 -15.20
C GLY A 168 2.52 16.25 -16.56
N LEU A 169 1.40 15.55 -16.71
CA LEU A 169 0.61 15.59 -17.95
C LEU A 169 0.06 17.00 -18.20
N GLY A 170 0.24 17.50 -19.44
CA GLY A 170 -0.19 18.85 -19.83
C GLY A 170 0.54 20.00 -19.14
N ARG A 171 1.70 19.75 -18.51
CA ARG A 171 2.57 20.78 -17.91
C ARG A 171 3.56 21.31 -18.93
N THR A 172 3.92 22.58 -18.77
CA THR A 172 4.89 23.25 -19.65
C THR A 172 6.33 22.87 -19.29
N ALA A 173 7.28 23.06 -20.21
CA ALA A 173 8.70 22.88 -19.93
C ALA A 173 9.17 23.75 -18.75
N GLU A 174 8.63 24.97 -18.58
CA GLU A 174 8.94 25.85 -17.46
C GLU A 174 8.49 25.26 -16.10
N GLU A 175 7.29 24.65 -16.05
CA GLU A 175 6.77 23.99 -14.85
C GLU A 175 7.59 22.73 -14.49
N LEU A 176 7.96 21.92 -15.48
CA LEU A 176 8.81 20.75 -15.30
C LEU A 176 10.23 21.13 -14.87
N LYS A 177 10.79 22.20 -15.45
CA LYS A 177 12.11 22.72 -15.06
C LYS A 177 12.12 23.22 -13.63
N TRP A 178 11.08 23.94 -13.20
CA TRP A 178 10.95 24.40 -11.81
C TRP A 178 11.04 23.21 -10.81
N ASP A 179 10.35 22.10 -11.10
CA ASP A 179 10.37 20.90 -10.25
C ASP A 179 11.77 20.25 -10.29
N LEU A 180 12.43 20.23 -11.46
CA LEU A 180 13.80 19.75 -11.62
C LEU A 180 14.80 20.57 -10.79
N ASP A 181 14.75 21.89 -10.91
CA ASP A 181 15.65 22.80 -10.19
C ASP A 181 15.50 22.64 -8.66
N TYR A 182 14.28 22.47 -8.18
CA TYR A 182 14.02 22.15 -6.76
C TYR A 182 14.67 20.82 -6.33
N LEU A 183 14.50 19.74 -7.11
CA LEU A 183 15.07 18.45 -6.80
C LEU A 183 16.59 18.42 -6.91
N MET A 184 17.16 19.18 -7.82
CA MET A 184 18.62 19.36 -7.93
C MET A 184 19.19 20.07 -6.70
N ASN A 185 18.55 21.14 -6.24
CA ASN A 185 18.95 21.82 -5.01
C ASN A 185 18.86 20.89 -3.79
N LEU A 186 17.81 20.08 -3.69
CA LEU A 186 17.68 19.07 -2.63
C LEU A 186 18.81 18.04 -2.71
N TRP A 187 19.13 17.56 -3.91
CA TRP A 187 20.22 16.62 -4.10
C TRP A 187 21.59 17.18 -3.67
N GLU A 188 21.88 18.45 -3.99
CA GLU A 188 23.10 19.10 -3.56
C GLU A 188 23.17 19.22 -2.02
N GLN A 189 22.07 19.55 -1.36
CA GLN A 189 22.00 19.54 0.11
C GLN A 189 22.25 18.15 0.71
N ILE A 190 21.70 17.10 0.10
CA ILE A 190 21.95 15.72 0.51
C ILE A 190 23.45 15.41 0.36
N LYS A 191 24.06 15.69 -0.80
CA LYS A 191 25.48 15.42 -1.05
C LYS A 191 26.41 16.14 -0.07
N SER A 192 26.16 17.41 0.18
CA SER A 192 26.97 18.21 1.11
C SER A 192 26.89 17.67 2.54
N THR A 193 25.71 17.22 2.98
CA THR A 193 25.50 16.66 4.32
C THR A 193 26.16 15.29 4.50
N VAL A 194 26.19 14.46 3.46
CA VAL A 194 26.76 13.11 3.51
C VAL A 194 28.25 13.11 3.86
N GLY A 195 29.00 14.13 3.38
CA GLY A 195 30.45 14.23 3.63
C GLY A 195 30.77 14.16 5.12
N ASP A 196 30.12 14.97 5.92
CA ASP A 196 30.40 15.17 7.35
C ASP A 196 29.60 14.25 8.28
N ALA A 197 28.57 13.55 7.75
CA ALA A 197 27.68 12.74 8.56
C ALA A 197 28.37 11.44 9.03
N PRO A 198 28.14 10.99 10.28
CA PRO A 198 28.57 9.68 10.71
C PRO A 198 27.81 8.56 10.00
N SER A 199 28.37 7.33 9.97
CA SER A 199 27.66 6.15 9.46
C SER A 199 27.46 5.15 10.60
N PRO A 200 26.24 4.62 10.82
CA PRO A 200 25.00 4.90 10.09
C PRO A 200 24.30 6.19 10.53
N SER A 201 23.67 6.93 9.59
CA SER A 201 22.84 8.10 9.90
C SER A 201 21.73 8.32 8.88
N LEU A 202 20.60 8.86 9.33
CA LEU A 202 19.49 9.30 8.48
C LEU A 202 19.83 10.67 7.88
N ILE A 203 20.05 10.72 6.58
CA ILE A 203 20.39 11.97 5.87
C ILE A 203 19.13 12.74 5.49
N TYR A 204 18.20 12.08 4.81
CA TYR A 204 16.98 12.69 4.30
C TYR A 204 15.77 11.78 4.56
N LYS A 205 14.64 12.39 4.88
CA LYS A 205 13.37 11.71 5.07
C LYS A 205 12.28 12.43 4.28
N ASP A 206 11.60 11.71 3.40
CA ASP A 206 10.45 12.19 2.62
C ASP A 206 9.17 12.01 3.45
N ASP A 207 9.01 12.87 4.47
CA ASP A 207 8.35 12.45 5.70
C ASP A 207 7.00 13.10 6.02
N LYS A 208 6.72 14.28 5.52
CA LYS A 208 5.51 14.95 5.96
C LYS A 208 4.31 14.55 5.10
N LEU A 209 3.29 13.94 5.73
CA LEU A 209 2.04 13.58 5.06
C LEU A 209 1.42 14.80 4.36
N ILE A 210 1.51 15.99 4.98
CA ILE A 210 1.01 17.23 4.39
C ILE A 210 1.67 17.56 3.04
N LEU A 211 2.99 17.33 2.91
CA LEU A 211 3.71 17.55 1.66
C LEU A 211 3.29 16.52 0.60
N ARG A 212 3.07 15.27 1.04
CA ARG A 212 2.54 14.19 0.17
C ARG A 212 1.14 14.54 -0.35
N VAL A 213 0.30 15.22 0.43
CA VAL A 213 -1.03 15.66 0.00
C VAL A 213 -0.92 16.53 -1.25
N PHE A 214 -0.08 17.53 -1.24
CA PHE A 214 0.06 18.43 -2.41
C PHE A 214 0.80 17.79 -3.56
N ARG A 215 1.74 16.90 -3.29
CA ARG A 215 2.54 16.23 -4.31
C ARG A 215 1.79 15.08 -5.00
N ASP A 216 1.10 14.25 -4.22
CA ASP A 216 0.61 12.95 -4.68
C ASP A 216 -0.93 12.86 -4.76
N TYR A 217 -1.66 13.63 -3.93
CA TYR A 217 -3.12 13.56 -3.86
C TYR A 217 -3.82 14.71 -4.57
N PHE A 218 -3.24 15.92 -4.51
CA PHE A 218 -3.86 17.07 -5.12
C PHE A 218 -3.93 16.94 -6.65
N ARG A 219 -5.14 17.11 -7.19
CA ARG A 219 -5.45 17.18 -8.62
C ARG A 219 -6.31 18.41 -8.87
N ASP A 220 -6.39 18.86 -10.11
CA ASP A 220 -7.15 20.06 -10.47
C ASP A 220 -8.67 19.91 -10.21
N ASP A 221 -9.18 18.66 -10.16
CA ASP A 221 -10.58 18.31 -9.84
C ASP A 221 -10.92 18.33 -8.33
N ILE A 222 -9.94 18.59 -7.46
CA ILE A 222 -10.17 18.84 -6.04
C ILE A 222 -10.65 20.28 -5.86
N GLU A 223 -11.79 20.43 -5.19
CA GLU A 223 -12.42 21.73 -4.98
C GLU A 223 -11.96 22.40 -3.69
N GLU A 224 -11.81 21.62 -2.61
CA GLU A 224 -11.45 22.14 -1.29
C GLU A 224 -10.46 21.20 -0.58
N ILE A 225 -9.58 21.79 0.22
CA ILE A 225 -8.68 21.11 1.16
C ILE A 225 -8.98 21.70 2.53
N LEU A 226 -9.65 20.93 3.40
CA LEU A 226 -10.09 21.37 4.72
C LEU A 226 -9.13 20.83 5.78
N ILE A 227 -8.69 21.69 6.69
CA ILE A 227 -7.72 21.35 7.76
C ILE A 227 -8.25 21.88 9.08
N ASP A 228 -8.34 21.03 10.10
CA ASP A 228 -8.93 21.34 11.40
C ASP A 228 -7.93 21.80 12.48
N ASP A 229 -6.63 21.91 12.13
CA ASP A 229 -5.61 22.49 13.02
C ASP A 229 -5.01 23.76 12.41
N GLN A 230 -4.87 24.81 13.21
CA GLN A 230 -4.43 26.12 12.76
C GLN A 230 -2.95 26.14 12.36
N ALA A 231 -2.08 25.42 13.08
CA ALA A 231 -0.65 25.40 12.81
C ALA A 231 -0.38 24.59 11.52
N VAL A 232 -1.03 23.43 11.39
CA VAL A 232 -0.95 22.59 10.18
C VAL A 232 -1.55 23.31 8.98
N HIS A 233 -2.66 24.05 9.15
CA HIS A 233 -3.23 24.88 8.08
C HIS A 233 -2.25 25.97 7.62
N ALA A 234 -1.59 26.67 8.54
CA ALA A 234 -0.61 27.70 8.18
C ALA A 234 0.56 27.13 7.39
N GLU A 235 1.12 25.99 7.82
CA GLU A 235 2.18 25.26 7.10
C GLU A 235 1.71 24.80 5.71
N ALA A 236 0.51 24.22 5.63
CA ALA A 236 -0.09 23.77 4.39
C ALA A 236 -0.32 24.91 3.39
N LEU A 237 -0.79 26.06 3.88
CA LEU A 237 -1.05 27.24 3.06
C LEU A 237 0.26 27.84 2.52
N GLU A 238 1.31 27.91 3.33
CA GLU A 238 2.64 28.36 2.89
C GLU A 238 3.18 27.48 1.77
N PHE A 239 3.09 26.15 1.97
CA PHE A 239 3.49 25.18 0.95
C PHE A 239 2.64 25.27 -0.32
N ALA A 240 1.31 25.39 -0.16
CA ALA A 240 0.39 25.54 -1.29
C ALA A 240 0.68 26.79 -2.13
N LYS A 241 0.99 27.92 -1.49
CA LYS A 241 1.39 29.17 -2.19
C LYS A 241 2.65 28.98 -3.05
N SER A 242 3.53 28.06 -2.68
CA SER A 242 4.74 27.75 -3.43
C SER A 242 4.51 26.73 -4.55
N VAL A 243 3.78 25.65 -4.27
CA VAL A 243 3.63 24.48 -5.16
C VAL A 243 2.40 24.56 -6.06
N ILE A 244 1.31 25.17 -5.57
CA ILE A 244 0.03 25.31 -6.29
C ILE A 244 -0.52 26.75 -6.18
N PRO A 245 0.25 27.76 -6.59
CA PRO A 245 -0.13 29.17 -6.37
C PRO A 245 -1.50 29.55 -6.92
N ASP A 246 -1.92 28.92 -8.01
CA ASP A 246 -3.22 29.18 -8.65
C ASP A 246 -4.41 28.50 -7.94
N HIS A 247 -4.13 27.64 -6.94
CA HIS A 247 -5.13 26.89 -6.16
C HIS A 247 -4.89 26.98 -4.65
N ALA A 248 -4.07 27.93 -4.19
CA ALA A 248 -3.80 28.10 -2.76
C ALA A 248 -5.04 28.56 -1.99
N ASP A 249 -6.00 29.19 -2.66
CA ASP A 249 -7.30 29.58 -2.15
C ASP A 249 -8.22 28.38 -1.78
N LYS A 250 -7.93 27.19 -2.32
CA LYS A 250 -8.65 25.96 -1.99
C LYS A 250 -8.27 25.40 -0.61
N VAL A 251 -7.18 25.88 0.01
CA VAL A 251 -6.76 25.45 1.36
C VAL A 251 -7.48 26.29 2.39
N ILE A 252 -8.40 25.66 3.11
CA ILE A 252 -9.35 26.33 4.00
C ILE A 252 -9.16 25.79 5.40
N PHE A 253 -9.11 26.70 6.37
CA PHE A 253 -9.16 26.35 7.79
C PHE A 253 -10.58 25.98 8.18
N TYR A 254 -10.75 24.76 8.71
CA TYR A 254 -12.03 24.28 9.21
C TYR A 254 -12.16 24.63 10.70
N ASN A 255 -13.15 25.45 11.02
CA ASN A 255 -13.40 25.92 12.39
C ASN A 255 -14.90 25.84 12.71
N GLU A 256 -15.48 24.64 12.58
CA GLU A 256 -16.86 24.39 13.03
C GLU A 256 -16.84 23.57 14.33
N ASP A 257 -17.94 23.63 15.12
CA ASP A 257 -18.07 22.88 16.38
C ASP A 257 -18.12 21.36 16.18
N ILE A 258 -18.52 20.91 14.98
CA ILE A 258 -18.60 19.50 14.64
C ILE A 258 -17.23 19.04 14.10
N HIS A 259 -16.67 17.97 14.65
CA HIS A 259 -15.42 17.40 14.14
C HIS A 259 -15.45 17.14 12.63
N LEU A 260 -14.36 17.46 11.92
CA LEU A 260 -14.27 17.43 10.46
C LEU A 260 -14.76 16.11 9.85
N PHE A 261 -14.31 14.96 10.35
CA PHE A 261 -14.69 13.65 9.80
C PHE A 261 -16.14 13.28 10.11
N ASN A 262 -16.69 13.75 11.24
CA ASN A 262 -18.10 13.56 11.59
C ASN A 262 -19.01 14.40 10.68
N ARG A 263 -18.60 15.65 10.38
CA ARG A 263 -19.32 16.55 9.47
C ARG A 263 -19.56 15.92 8.10
N TYR A 264 -18.56 15.18 7.58
CA TYR A 264 -18.64 14.51 6.28
C TYR A 264 -19.05 13.04 6.37
N GLN A 265 -19.43 12.53 7.56
CA GLN A 265 -19.91 11.16 7.79
C GLN A 265 -18.96 10.08 7.27
N ILE A 266 -17.66 10.30 7.44
CA ILE A 266 -16.64 9.37 6.95
C ILE A 266 -16.05 8.46 8.04
N GLU A 267 -16.22 8.79 9.32
CA GLU A 267 -15.69 7.97 10.41
C GLU A 267 -16.26 6.54 10.38
N SER A 268 -17.58 6.41 10.16
CA SER A 268 -18.22 5.10 10.00
C SER A 268 -17.70 4.30 8.79
N GLN A 269 -17.28 4.98 7.72
CA GLN A 269 -16.70 4.33 6.55
C GLN A 269 -15.25 3.92 6.77
N ILE A 270 -14.53 4.62 7.65
CA ILE A 270 -13.20 4.23 8.13
C ILE A 270 -13.33 2.96 8.98
N GLU A 271 -14.29 2.93 9.94
CA GLU A 271 -14.55 1.76 10.76
C GLU A 271 -14.93 0.51 9.93
N LEU A 272 -15.70 0.69 8.84
CA LEU A 272 -16.00 -0.40 7.91
C LEU A 272 -14.74 -0.97 7.23
N ALA A 273 -13.69 -0.17 7.04
CA ALA A 273 -12.45 -0.67 6.46
C ALA A 273 -11.66 -1.60 7.41
N PHE A 274 -12.01 -1.66 8.70
CA PHE A 274 -11.46 -2.62 9.66
C PHE A 274 -12.28 -3.89 9.78
N GLN A 275 -13.50 -3.93 9.23
CA GLN A 275 -14.37 -5.09 9.31
C GLN A 275 -14.00 -6.12 8.23
N ARG A 276 -14.03 -7.41 8.60
CA ARG A 276 -13.80 -8.51 7.67
C ARG A 276 -14.88 -8.59 6.59
N GLU A 277 -16.15 -8.38 6.98
CA GLU A 277 -17.33 -8.47 6.10
C GLU A 277 -17.92 -7.07 5.85
N ILE A 278 -18.25 -6.77 4.61
CA ILE A 278 -18.84 -5.51 4.18
C ILE A 278 -20.14 -5.80 3.43
N SER A 279 -21.22 -5.18 3.90
CA SER A 279 -22.52 -5.29 3.26
C SER A 279 -22.59 -4.46 1.97
N LEU A 280 -23.22 -5.02 0.94
CA LEU A 280 -23.51 -4.35 -0.33
C LEU A 280 -24.92 -3.77 -0.33
N PRO A 281 -25.19 -2.71 -1.14
CA PRO A 281 -26.51 -2.06 -1.19
C PRO A 281 -27.67 -2.98 -1.60
N SER A 282 -27.39 -4.02 -2.38
CA SER A 282 -28.39 -5.01 -2.79
C SER A 282 -28.78 -6.00 -1.68
N GLY A 283 -27.99 -6.07 -0.59
CA GLY A 283 -28.14 -7.04 0.49
C GLY A 283 -27.15 -8.21 0.40
N GLY A 284 -26.26 -8.24 -0.60
CA GLY A 284 -25.11 -9.11 -0.63
C GLY A 284 -23.99 -8.62 0.30
N SER A 285 -22.88 -9.34 0.36
CA SER A 285 -21.70 -8.95 1.11
C SER A 285 -20.41 -9.37 0.42
N ILE A 286 -19.32 -8.67 0.75
CA ILE A 286 -17.97 -9.09 0.40
C ILE A 286 -17.21 -9.43 1.69
N VAL A 287 -16.38 -10.47 1.65
CA VAL A 287 -15.56 -10.93 2.77
C VAL A 287 -14.12 -10.85 2.35
N ILE A 288 -13.29 -10.12 3.10
CA ILE A 288 -11.89 -9.86 2.77
C ILE A 288 -11.00 -10.57 3.79
N ASP A 289 -10.24 -11.56 3.33
CA ASP A 289 -9.35 -12.38 4.15
C ASP A 289 -7.89 -12.24 3.69
N PRO A 290 -7.07 -11.46 4.39
CA PRO A 290 -5.63 -11.47 4.16
C PRO A 290 -5.04 -12.80 4.68
N THR A 291 -4.30 -13.47 3.79
CA THR A 291 -3.52 -14.67 4.14
C THR A 291 -2.03 -14.35 4.11
N GLU A 292 -1.17 -15.31 4.46
CA GLU A 292 0.29 -15.12 4.41
C GLU A 292 0.80 -14.76 3.00
N ALA A 293 0.24 -15.36 1.96
CA ALA A 293 0.73 -15.24 0.58
C ALA A 293 -0.09 -14.28 -0.29
N MET A 294 -1.38 -14.15 -0.05
CA MET A 294 -2.30 -13.38 -0.89
C MET A 294 -3.49 -12.86 -0.07
N VAL A 295 -4.30 -12.03 -0.71
CA VAL A 295 -5.61 -11.62 -0.17
C VAL A 295 -6.68 -12.32 -0.98
N SER A 296 -7.61 -13.00 -0.32
CA SER A 296 -8.82 -13.57 -0.92
C SER A 296 -10.01 -12.68 -0.61
N ILE A 297 -10.87 -12.48 -1.60
CA ILE A 297 -12.12 -11.74 -1.46
C ILE A 297 -13.22 -12.65 -1.98
N ASP A 298 -14.24 -12.90 -1.15
CA ASP A 298 -15.40 -13.73 -1.45
C ASP A 298 -16.65 -12.87 -1.58
N VAL A 299 -17.47 -13.12 -2.60
CA VAL A 299 -18.69 -12.35 -2.87
C VAL A 299 -19.92 -13.22 -2.60
N ASN A 300 -20.75 -12.76 -1.66
CA ASN A 300 -21.95 -13.47 -1.22
C ASN A 300 -23.22 -12.71 -1.64
N SER A 301 -24.20 -13.42 -2.21
CA SER A 301 -25.52 -12.85 -2.53
C SER A 301 -26.50 -12.80 -1.35
N ALA A 302 -26.22 -13.54 -0.31
CA ALA A 302 -26.93 -13.77 0.98
C ALA A 302 -28.43 -13.35 1.04
N ARG A 303 -28.76 -12.06 1.04
CA ARG A 303 -30.12 -11.51 1.14
C ARG A 303 -30.56 -10.74 -0.10
N SER A 304 -29.78 -10.79 -1.18
CA SER A 304 -30.11 -10.13 -2.42
C SER A 304 -31.22 -10.90 -3.15
N THR A 305 -32.43 -10.37 -3.15
CA THR A 305 -33.62 -10.98 -3.79
C THR A 305 -34.21 -10.09 -4.88
N LYS A 306 -33.46 -9.09 -5.33
CA LYS A 306 -33.95 -8.07 -6.28
C LYS A 306 -33.90 -8.51 -7.75
N GLY A 307 -33.22 -9.63 -8.09
CA GLY A 307 -33.17 -10.16 -9.45
C GLY A 307 -34.44 -10.92 -9.83
N LYS A 308 -34.73 -11.01 -11.14
CA LYS A 308 -35.81 -11.85 -11.68
C LYS A 308 -35.47 -13.33 -11.67
N ASP A 309 -34.19 -13.66 -11.69
CA ASP A 309 -33.63 -14.99 -11.69
C ASP A 309 -32.27 -15.00 -10.95
N ILE A 310 -31.67 -16.17 -10.80
CA ILE A 310 -30.40 -16.38 -10.10
C ILE A 310 -29.26 -15.64 -10.84
N GLU A 311 -29.21 -15.72 -12.16
CA GLU A 311 -28.18 -15.09 -12.99
C GLU A 311 -28.21 -13.55 -12.87
N SER A 312 -29.41 -12.94 -12.95
CA SER A 312 -29.54 -11.48 -12.81
C SER A 312 -29.20 -10.99 -11.40
N THR A 313 -29.48 -11.81 -10.38
CA THR A 313 -29.11 -11.52 -8.99
C THR A 313 -27.59 -11.58 -8.82
N ALA A 314 -26.94 -12.64 -9.33
CA ALA A 314 -25.49 -12.80 -9.32
C ALA A 314 -24.80 -11.63 -10.03
N PHE A 315 -25.25 -11.29 -11.23
CA PHE A 315 -24.70 -10.17 -12.00
C PHE A 315 -24.82 -8.83 -11.27
N ALA A 316 -26.01 -8.52 -10.70
CA ALA A 316 -26.20 -7.28 -9.96
C ALA A 316 -25.30 -7.19 -8.73
N THR A 317 -25.19 -8.28 -7.95
CA THR A 317 -24.33 -8.35 -6.78
C THR A 317 -22.85 -8.21 -7.17
N ASN A 318 -22.40 -8.92 -8.20
CA ASN A 318 -21.02 -8.83 -8.69
C ASN A 318 -20.66 -7.43 -9.22
N MET A 319 -21.62 -6.72 -9.84
CA MET A 319 -21.43 -5.33 -10.29
C MET A 319 -21.25 -4.34 -9.12
N GLU A 320 -21.93 -4.57 -8.00
CA GLU A 320 -21.73 -3.79 -6.76
C GLU A 320 -20.42 -4.18 -6.10
N ALA A 321 -20.14 -5.48 -5.96
CA ALA A 321 -18.91 -6.01 -5.41
C ALA A 321 -17.67 -5.47 -6.15
N ALA A 322 -17.64 -5.51 -7.47
CA ALA A 322 -16.53 -5.01 -8.28
C ALA A 322 -16.17 -3.54 -8.00
N LYS A 323 -17.14 -2.70 -7.69
CA LYS A 323 -16.91 -1.30 -7.32
C LYS A 323 -16.42 -1.16 -5.89
N GLU A 324 -17.01 -1.94 -4.99
CA GLU A 324 -16.66 -1.88 -3.58
C GLU A 324 -15.29 -2.53 -3.31
N ASP A 325 -14.96 -3.65 -3.96
CA ASP A 325 -13.64 -4.27 -3.91
C ASP A 325 -12.54 -3.29 -4.32
N ALA A 326 -12.71 -2.63 -5.45
CA ALA A 326 -11.78 -1.60 -5.91
C ALA A 326 -11.61 -0.45 -4.90
N ARG A 327 -12.68 -0.08 -4.17
CA ARG A 327 -12.63 0.92 -3.10
C ARG A 327 -11.88 0.40 -1.89
N GLN A 328 -12.19 -0.82 -1.44
CA GLN A 328 -11.57 -1.45 -0.28
C GLN A 328 -10.09 -1.72 -0.48
N LEU A 329 -9.67 -2.13 -1.69
CA LEU A 329 -8.25 -2.27 -2.03
C LEU A 329 -7.46 -0.98 -1.77
N ARG A 330 -8.06 0.19 -2.07
CA ARG A 330 -7.43 1.50 -1.82
C ARG A 330 -7.46 1.89 -0.35
N LEU A 331 -8.63 1.78 0.30
CA LEU A 331 -8.81 2.20 1.69
C LEU A 331 -7.90 1.42 2.64
N ARG A 332 -7.82 0.10 2.45
CA ARG A 332 -6.99 -0.81 3.27
C ARG A 332 -5.55 -0.89 2.79
N ASP A 333 -5.20 -0.26 1.67
CA ASP A 333 -3.93 -0.41 0.94
C ASP A 333 -3.48 -1.87 0.76
N LEU A 334 -4.45 -2.74 0.42
CA LEU A 334 -4.16 -4.14 0.15
C LEU A 334 -3.28 -4.28 -1.08
N GLY A 335 -2.23 -5.07 -0.98
CA GLY A 335 -1.28 -5.23 -2.07
C GLY A 335 -0.65 -6.63 -2.11
N GLY A 336 0.01 -6.93 -3.20
CA GLY A 336 0.50 -8.27 -3.52
C GLY A 336 -0.45 -8.97 -4.48
N LEU A 337 -0.58 -10.28 -4.35
CA LEU A 337 -1.54 -11.08 -5.11
C LEU A 337 -2.92 -10.99 -4.43
N ILE A 338 -3.94 -10.78 -5.22
CA ILE A 338 -5.33 -10.68 -4.76
C ILE A 338 -6.18 -11.52 -5.68
N VAL A 339 -7.08 -12.31 -5.11
CA VAL A 339 -8.03 -13.14 -5.83
C VAL A 339 -9.43 -12.77 -5.37
N ILE A 340 -10.31 -12.46 -6.29
CA ILE A 340 -11.72 -12.17 -6.04
C ILE A 340 -12.53 -13.32 -6.59
N ASP A 341 -13.33 -13.95 -5.73
CA ASP A 341 -14.28 -15.02 -6.06
C ASP A 341 -15.64 -14.39 -6.29
N PHE A 342 -15.98 -14.16 -7.56
CA PHE A 342 -17.28 -13.63 -7.96
C PHE A 342 -18.32 -14.76 -8.00
N ILE A 343 -19.56 -14.43 -7.68
CA ILE A 343 -20.68 -15.36 -7.83
C ILE A 343 -20.73 -15.86 -9.27
N ASP A 344 -20.89 -17.16 -9.46
CA ASP A 344 -20.93 -17.79 -10.79
C ASP A 344 -21.92 -17.11 -11.73
N MET A 345 -21.44 -16.80 -12.93
CA MET A 345 -22.23 -16.24 -14.03
C MET A 345 -22.05 -17.12 -15.27
N GLN A 346 -23.17 -17.51 -15.88
CA GLN A 346 -23.16 -18.34 -17.09
C GLN A 346 -22.99 -17.51 -18.37
N ASP A 347 -23.48 -16.26 -18.38
CA ASP A 347 -23.36 -15.35 -19.53
C ASP A 347 -21.98 -14.66 -19.56
N GLU A 348 -21.17 -14.96 -20.57
CA GLU A 348 -19.85 -14.33 -20.79
C GLU A 348 -19.95 -12.80 -20.89
N LYS A 349 -21.06 -12.24 -21.37
CA LYS A 349 -21.25 -10.79 -21.43
C LYS A 349 -21.37 -10.18 -20.03
N HIS A 350 -21.99 -10.90 -19.10
CA HIS A 350 -22.04 -10.49 -17.69
C HIS A 350 -20.66 -10.50 -17.08
N GLN A 351 -19.88 -11.57 -17.29
CA GLN A 351 -18.50 -11.65 -16.82
C GLN A 351 -17.64 -10.50 -17.37
N GLN A 352 -17.67 -10.26 -18.68
CA GLN A 352 -16.95 -9.14 -19.32
C GLN A 352 -17.40 -7.77 -18.78
N LYS A 353 -18.69 -7.62 -18.47
CA LYS A 353 -19.21 -6.35 -17.90
C LYS A 353 -18.73 -6.13 -16.47
N VAL A 354 -18.70 -7.17 -15.63
CA VAL A 354 -18.14 -7.11 -14.26
C VAL A 354 -16.65 -6.79 -14.34
N GLU A 355 -15.89 -7.49 -15.18
CA GLU A 355 -14.46 -7.23 -15.39
C GLU A 355 -14.20 -5.78 -15.83
N SER A 356 -14.94 -5.29 -16.83
CA SER A 356 -14.77 -3.91 -17.33
C SER A 356 -15.13 -2.87 -16.26
N THR A 357 -16.13 -3.17 -15.41
CA THR A 357 -16.52 -2.31 -14.29
C THR A 357 -15.42 -2.25 -13.24
N PHE A 358 -14.84 -3.41 -12.87
CA PHE A 358 -13.70 -3.46 -11.95
C PHE A 358 -12.49 -2.72 -12.50
N ARG A 359 -12.12 -2.96 -13.77
CA ARG A 359 -11.02 -2.25 -14.47
C ARG A 359 -11.21 -0.73 -14.45
N SER A 360 -12.43 -0.27 -14.69
CA SER A 360 -12.77 1.16 -14.62
C SER A 360 -12.66 1.71 -13.20
N ALA A 361 -13.12 0.96 -12.19
CA ALA A 361 -13.09 1.40 -10.79
C ALA A 361 -11.67 1.52 -10.23
N VAL A 362 -10.73 0.69 -10.69
CA VAL A 362 -9.32 0.75 -10.25
C VAL A 362 -8.47 1.75 -11.01
N GLN A 363 -8.95 2.37 -12.10
CA GLN A 363 -8.17 3.36 -12.85
C GLN A 363 -7.74 4.56 -12.01
N SER A 364 -8.55 4.92 -11.02
CA SER A 364 -8.25 6.02 -10.09
C SER A 364 -7.22 5.65 -9.01
N ASP A 365 -6.83 4.37 -8.90
CA ASP A 365 -5.83 3.92 -7.94
C ASP A 365 -4.43 4.40 -8.33
N ARG A 366 -3.67 4.87 -7.33
CA ARG A 366 -2.28 5.29 -7.51
C ARG A 366 -1.34 4.10 -7.67
N ALA A 367 -1.69 2.96 -7.08
CA ALA A 367 -0.91 1.74 -7.20
C ALA A 367 -0.92 1.21 -8.64
N ARG A 368 0.15 0.55 -9.03
CA ARG A 368 0.18 -0.20 -10.28
C ARG A 368 -0.59 -1.50 -10.09
N ILE A 369 -1.62 -1.71 -10.90
CA ILE A 369 -2.45 -2.91 -10.87
C ILE A 369 -2.32 -3.64 -12.21
N GLN A 370 -2.20 -4.95 -12.16
CA GLN A 370 -2.27 -5.85 -13.31
C GLN A 370 -3.43 -6.82 -13.04
N ILE A 371 -4.35 -6.94 -13.98
CA ILE A 371 -5.60 -7.68 -13.82
C ILE A 371 -5.70 -8.71 -14.93
N ALA A 372 -5.90 -9.98 -14.58
CA ALA A 372 -6.24 -11.05 -15.53
C ALA A 372 -7.72 -10.94 -15.96
N ALA A 373 -8.12 -11.72 -16.94
CA ALA A 373 -9.53 -11.95 -17.23
C ALA A 373 -10.15 -12.86 -16.14
N ILE A 374 -11.47 -12.79 -15.96
CA ILE A 374 -12.17 -13.73 -15.10
C ILE A 374 -11.94 -15.15 -15.64
N SER A 375 -11.45 -16.04 -14.79
CA SER A 375 -11.15 -17.42 -15.15
C SER A 375 -12.44 -18.23 -15.31
N ARG A 376 -12.32 -19.43 -15.90
CA ARG A 376 -13.43 -20.39 -16.01
C ARG A 376 -14.01 -20.84 -14.66
N PHE A 377 -13.32 -20.54 -13.56
CA PHE A 377 -13.74 -20.85 -12.20
C PHE A 377 -14.39 -19.64 -11.49
N GLY A 378 -14.73 -18.56 -12.21
CA GLY A 378 -15.31 -17.35 -11.62
C GLY A 378 -14.28 -16.41 -10.96
N LEU A 379 -13.01 -16.80 -10.89
CA LEU A 379 -11.98 -16.07 -10.17
C LEU A 379 -11.39 -14.92 -11.00
N LEU A 380 -11.31 -13.74 -10.43
CA LEU A 380 -10.56 -12.61 -10.97
C LEU A 380 -9.25 -12.45 -10.20
N GLU A 381 -8.15 -12.70 -10.89
CA GLU A 381 -6.80 -12.61 -10.35
C GLU A 381 -6.19 -11.25 -10.67
N LEU A 382 -5.57 -10.64 -9.68
CA LEU A 382 -4.86 -9.38 -9.88
C LEU A 382 -3.61 -9.28 -9.00
N SER A 383 -2.68 -8.44 -9.42
CA SER A 383 -1.57 -7.99 -8.58
C SER A 383 -1.61 -6.49 -8.40
N ARG A 384 -1.53 -6.02 -7.16
CA ARG A 384 -1.48 -4.61 -6.80
C ARG A 384 -0.18 -4.27 -6.10
N GLN A 385 0.52 -3.25 -6.58
CA GLN A 385 1.74 -2.76 -5.94
C GLN A 385 1.39 -2.18 -4.57
N ARG A 386 2.11 -2.61 -3.52
CA ARG A 386 2.01 -1.98 -2.20
C ARG A 386 2.63 -0.60 -2.22
N LEU A 387 1.88 0.40 -1.79
CA LEU A 387 2.38 1.76 -1.63
C LEU A 387 2.89 2.00 -0.22
N ARG A 388 2.22 1.44 0.79
CA ARG A 388 2.49 1.56 2.24
C ARG A 388 2.09 0.27 2.96
N PRO A 389 2.31 0.12 4.28
CA PRO A 389 1.71 -0.93 5.08
C PRO A 389 0.18 -0.93 4.94
N SER A 390 -0.45 -2.10 4.99
CA SER A 390 -1.91 -2.17 4.97
C SER A 390 -2.49 -1.53 6.23
N LEU A 391 -3.78 -1.17 6.18
CA LEU A 391 -4.48 -0.59 7.32
C LEU A 391 -4.35 -1.50 8.56
N ASP A 392 -4.52 -2.81 8.37
CA ASP A 392 -4.38 -3.81 9.44
C ASP A 392 -2.96 -3.85 10.03
N GLU A 393 -1.93 -3.76 9.18
CA GLU A 393 -0.53 -3.72 9.61
C GLU A 393 -0.21 -2.41 10.34
N THR A 394 -0.83 -1.30 9.94
CA THR A 394 -0.62 0.03 10.54
C THR A 394 -1.23 0.14 11.94
N TYR A 395 -2.40 -0.48 12.16
CA TYR A 395 -3.10 -0.50 13.45
C TYR A 395 -2.85 -1.77 14.26
N ASP A 396 -1.87 -2.60 13.87
CA ASP A 396 -1.50 -3.88 14.53
C ASP A 396 -2.70 -4.83 14.75
N ILE A 397 -3.59 -4.89 13.76
CA ILE A 397 -4.75 -5.78 13.79
C ILE A 397 -4.32 -7.19 13.39
N GLN A 398 -4.34 -8.10 14.34
CA GLN A 398 -4.00 -9.49 14.11
C GLN A 398 -5.25 -10.30 13.71
N HIS A 399 -5.36 -10.64 12.43
CA HIS A 399 -6.35 -11.60 11.94
C HIS A 399 -5.90 -13.04 12.26
N VAL A 400 -5.94 -13.41 13.53
CA VAL A 400 -5.60 -14.78 13.95
C VAL A 400 -6.82 -15.66 13.77
N GLN A 401 -6.72 -16.68 12.92
CA GLN A 401 -7.71 -17.78 12.90
C GLN A 401 -7.57 -18.57 14.20
N VAL A 402 -8.38 -18.22 15.18
CA VAL A 402 -8.34 -18.81 16.51
C VAL A 402 -9.24 -20.03 16.55
N ARG A 403 -8.70 -21.17 16.95
CA ARG A 403 -9.47 -22.40 17.17
C ARG A 403 -10.61 -22.13 18.15
N GLY A 404 -11.85 -22.51 17.79
CA GLY A 404 -13.03 -22.27 18.62
C GLY A 404 -12.94 -22.93 20.00
N THR A 405 -13.51 -22.30 21.04
CA THR A 405 -13.49 -22.74 22.45
C THR A 405 -13.90 -24.21 22.62
N ARG A 406 -14.95 -24.64 21.93
CA ARG A 406 -15.43 -26.05 21.97
C ARG A 406 -14.37 -27.01 21.43
N SER A 407 -13.79 -26.73 20.28
CA SER A 407 -12.77 -27.58 19.64
C SER A 407 -11.50 -27.67 20.47
N LEU A 408 -11.04 -26.52 21.01
CA LEU A 408 -9.87 -26.46 21.87
C LEU A 408 -10.10 -27.20 23.19
N GLY A 409 -11.23 -26.97 23.85
CA GLY A 409 -11.60 -27.66 25.10
C GLY A 409 -11.68 -29.18 24.94
N GLN A 410 -12.23 -29.69 23.84
CA GLN A 410 -12.24 -31.14 23.57
C GLN A 410 -10.84 -31.73 23.34
N SER A 411 -9.92 -30.95 22.71
CA SER A 411 -8.54 -31.41 22.60
C SER A 411 -7.83 -31.45 23.94
N ILE A 412 -8.06 -30.44 24.78
CA ILE A 412 -7.49 -30.38 26.13
C ILE A 412 -7.97 -31.57 26.97
N LEU A 413 -9.27 -31.92 26.92
CA LEU A 413 -9.79 -33.09 27.60
C LEU A 413 -9.10 -34.38 27.18
N ARG A 414 -8.81 -34.58 25.92
CA ARG A 414 -8.05 -35.74 25.42
C ARG A 414 -6.63 -35.77 25.96
N ILE A 415 -5.94 -34.63 26.00
CA ILE A 415 -4.61 -34.53 26.57
C ILE A 415 -4.62 -34.79 28.08
N ILE A 416 -5.65 -34.28 28.81
CA ILE A 416 -5.84 -34.58 30.24
C ILE A 416 -6.01 -36.07 30.45
N GLY A 417 -6.86 -36.73 29.65
CA GLY A 417 -7.06 -38.19 29.75
C GLY A 417 -5.80 -39.00 29.46
N GLU A 418 -5.01 -38.58 28.47
CA GLU A 418 -3.72 -39.18 28.16
C GLU A 418 -2.71 -39.01 29.32
N ASP A 419 -2.61 -37.81 29.89
CA ASP A 419 -1.72 -37.55 31.01
C ASP A 419 -2.18 -38.21 32.32
N ALA A 420 -3.49 -38.35 32.54
CA ALA A 420 -4.07 -39.06 33.67
C ALA A 420 -3.74 -40.56 33.65
N ALA A 421 -3.72 -41.17 32.47
CA ALA A 421 -3.39 -42.58 32.29
C ALA A 421 -1.93 -42.95 32.56
N LYS A 422 -1.03 -41.96 32.68
CA LYS A 422 0.42 -42.18 32.91
C LYS A 422 0.68 -42.54 34.37
N GLU A 423 1.54 -43.56 34.61
CA GLU A 423 1.92 -43.99 35.95
C GLU A 423 2.45 -42.84 36.84
N ASN A 424 2.12 -42.88 38.15
CA ASN A 424 2.52 -41.90 39.17
C ASN A 424 2.00 -40.47 38.93
N THR A 425 0.88 -40.28 38.24
CA THR A 425 0.20 -39.01 38.13
C THR A 425 -0.61 -38.73 39.41
N GLY A 426 -0.34 -37.63 40.12
CA GLY A 426 -1.09 -37.19 41.29
C GLY A 426 -2.09 -36.10 40.99
N GLU A 427 -1.65 -35.11 40.24
CA GLU A 427 -2.48 -33.96 39.82
C GLU A 427 -2.16 -33.53 38.38
N ILE A 428 -3.16 -32.94 37.73
CA ILE A 428 -3.00 -32.34 36.39
C ILE A 428 -3.42 -30.87 36.49
N HIS A 429 -2.51 -29.96 36.22
CA HIS A 429 -2.76 -28.53 36.19
C HIS A 429 -2.94 -28.05 34.75
N VAL A 430 -4.06 -27.43 34.44
CA VAL A 430 -4.46 -27.02 33.11
C VAL A 430 -4.64 -25.51 33.08
N TYR A 431 -3.71 -24.80 32.48
CA TYR A 431 -3.78 -23.36 32.31
C TYR A 431 -4.41 -23.03 30.96
N VAL A 432 -5.49 -22.27 30.96
CA VAL A 432 -6.29 -21.97 29.78
C VAL A 432 -6.89 -20.55 29.87
N PRO A 433 -7.21 -19.92 28.74
CA PRO A 433 -7.97 -18.66 28.73
C PRO A 433 -9.30 -18.77 29.47
N ALA A 434 -9.81 -17.66 29.97
CA ALA A 434 -11.02 -17.62 30.80
C ALA A 434 -12.26 -18.21 30.12
N ASP A 435 -12.44 -18.00 28.82
CA ASP A 435 -13.55 -18.56 28.03
C ASP A 435 -13.47 -20.10 27.90
N VAL A 436 -12.26 -20.64 27.73
CA VAL A 436 -12.01 -22.10 27.67
C VAL A 436 -12.18 -22.73 29.06
N SER A 437 -11.71 -22.04 30.11
CA SER A 437 -11.90 -22.49 31.50
C SER A 437 -13.39 -22.57 31.82
N SER A 438 -14.17 -21.54 31.48
CA SER A 438 -15.63 -21.54 31.69
C SER A 438 -16.31 -22.72 30.97
N TYR A 439 -15.91 -23.00 29.72
CA TYR A 439 -16.43 -24.14 28.95
C TYR A 439 -16.08 -25.48 29.60
N LEU A 440 -14.84 -25.66 30.02
CA LEU A 440 -14.40 -26.92 30.65
C LEU A 440 -15.12 -27.19 31.98
N LEU A 441 -15.20 -26.19 32.84
CA LEU A 441 -15.78 -26.30 34.18
C LEU A 441 -17.31 -26.42 34.17
N ASN A 442 -18.00 -25.87 33.20
CA ASN A 442 -19.46 -25.93 33.12
C ASN A 442 -19.95 -27.01 32.17
N GLU A 443 -19.59 -26.94 30.89
CA GLU A 443 -20.14 -27.84 29.86
C GLU A 443 -19.47 -29.23 29.88
N LYS A 444 -18.20 -29.30 30.31
CA LYS A 444 -17.39 -30.50 30.31
C LYS A 444 -17.09 -31.06 31.72
N ARG A 445 -17.76 -30.53 32.74
CA ARG A 445 -17.57 -30.93 34.13
C ARG A 445 -17.73 -32.43 34.34
N ARG A 446 -18.75 -33.05 33.70
CA ARG A 446 -19.00 -34.50 33.84
C ARG A 446 -17.87 -35.34 33.25
N ASP A 447 -17.31 -34.92 32.14
CA ASP A 447 -16.19 -35.59 31.47
C ASP A 447 -14.92 -35.51 32.34
N ILE A 448 -14.68 -34.36 32.97
CA ILE A 448 -13.55 -34.14 33.88
C ILE A 448 -13.69 -35.08 35.11
N ILE A 449 -14.84 -35.07 35.77
CA ILE A 449 -15.11 -35.94 36.94
C ILE A 449 -14.97 -37.44 36.56
N ALA A 450 -15.39 -37.83 35.37
CA ALA A 450 -15.21 -39.19 34.91
C ALA A 450 -13.73 -39.59 34.80
N ILE A 451 -12.88 -38.69 34.28
CA ILE A 451 -11.42 -38.90 34.19
C ILE A 451 -10.82 -38.97 35.61
N GLU A 452 -11.18 -38.03 36.49
CA GLU A 452 -10.71 -38.03 37.90
C GLU A 452 -11.01 -39.34 38.62
N ASN A 453 -12.25 -39.84 38.48
CA ASN A 453 -12.67 -41.08 39.10
C ASN A 453 -12.02 -42.33 38.47
N THR A 454 -11.77 -42.34 37.17
CA THR A 454 -11.21 -43.50 36.46
C THR A 454 -9.73 -43.69 36.78
N TYR A 455 -8.97 -42.59 36.91
CA TYR A 455 -7.52 -42.62 37.07
C TYR A 455 -7.05 -42.20 38.47
N GLU A 456 -8.00 -41.92 39.39
CA GLU A 456 -7.73 -41.47 40.78
C GLU A 456 -6.79 -40.24 40.83
N VAL A 457 -6.93 -39.32 39.89
CA VAL A 457 -6.13 -38.10 39.76
C VAL A 457 -6.99 -36.86 40.03
N ASN A 458 -6.38 -35.79 40.50
CA ASN A 458 -7.05 -34.50 40.69
C ASN A 458 -6.75 -33.56 39.50
N ILE A 459 -7.77 -32.96 38.92
CA ILE A 459 -7.63 -32.07 37.77
C ILE A 459 -7.97 -30.63 38.15
N LEU A 460 -6.98 -29.72 38.06
CA LEU A 460 -7.15 -28.31 38.36
C LEU A 460 -7.17 -27.50 37.07
N ILE A 461 -8.34 -26.90 36.76
CA ILE A 461 -8.48 -25.95 35.64
C ILE A 461 -8.23 -24.55 36.16
N ILE A 462 -7.14 -23.94 35.69
CA ILE A 462 -6.65 -22.63 36.12
C ILE A 462 -6.89 -21.64 34.97
N ALA A 463 -7.76 -20.65 35.21
CA ALA A 463 -7.99 -19.58 34.26
C ALA A 463 -6.80 -18.62 34.21
N ASP A 464 -6.25 -18.38 33.02
CA ASP A 464 -5.24 -17.36 32.79
C ASP A 464 -5.92 -16.15 32.10
N PRO A 465 -6.17 -15.04 32.81
CA PRO A 465 -6.86 -13.87 32.27
C PRO A 465 -6.01 -13.09 31.25
N TYR A 466 -4.70 -13.35 31.20
CA TYR A 466 -3.76 -12.63 30.34
C TYR A 466 -3.47 -13.34 29.01
N LYS A 467 -4.06 -14.52 28.83
CA LYS A 467 -3.89 -15.31 27.61
C LYS A 467 -5.20 -15.44 26.84
N SER A 468 -5.07 -15.40 25.52
CA SER A 468 -6.16 -15.64 24.57
C SER A 468 -5.97 -16.99 23.86
N ARG A 469 -7.05 -17.52 23.28
CA ARG A 469 -6.96 -18.71 22.41
C ARG A 469 -5.96 -18.47 21.28
N PRO A 470 -5.19 -19.44 20.83
CA PRO A 470 -5.26 -20.89 21.12
C PRO A 470 -4.37 -21.36 22.30
N TYR A 471 -3.98 -20.48 23.21
CA TYR A 471 -3.11 -20.85 24.33
C TYR A 471 -3.72 -21.93 25.21
N TYR A 472 -2.91 -22.90 25.59
CA TYR A 472 -3.14 -23.83 26.70
C TYR A 472 -1.80 -24.41 27.18
N LYS A 473 -1.75 -24.82 28.45
CA LYS A 473 -0.62 -25.53 29.03
C LYS A 473 -1.16 -26.59 29.98
N VAL A 474 -0.81 -27.84 29.73
CA VAL A 474 -1.11 -28.96 30.63
C VAL A 474 0.17 -29.38 31.33
N ALA A 475 0.14 -29.46 32.63
CA ALA A 475 1.29 -29.82 33.45
C ALA A 475 0.89 -30.98 34.39
N ARG A 476 1.58 -32.11 34.27
CA ARG A 476 1.42 -33.27 35.12
C ARG A 476 2.29 -33.14 36.37
N VAL A 477 1.69 -33.28 37.54
CA VAL A 477 2.37 -33.26 38.83
C VAL A 477 2.36 -34.66 39.43
N LYS A 478 3.52 -35.14 39.84
CA LYS A 478 3.62 -36.47 40.48
C LYS A 478 2.99 -36.46 41.86
N ALA A 479 2.47 -37.63 42.30
CA ALA A 479 1.94 -37.77 43.63
C ALA A 479 3.07 -37.60 44.67
N VAL A 480 3.11 -36.44 45.34
CA VAL A 480 4.05 -36.13 46.41
C VAL A 480 3.26 -35.85 47.69
N ALA A 481 3.69 -36.49 48.81
CA ALA A 481 3.14 -36.18 50.12
C ALA A 481 3.62 -34.78 50.56
N GLY A 482 2.72 -33.81 50.60
CA GLY A 482 2.99 -32.44 51.01
C GLY A 482 1.77 -31.52 50.97
N LYS A 483 1.90 -30.29 51.49
CA LYS A 483 0.85 -29.27 51.47
C LYS A 483 0.57 -28.86 50.02
N LYS A 484 -0.64 -29.07 49.54
CA LYS A 484 -1.06 -28.73 48.20
C LYS A 484 -1.38 -27.21 48.11
N PRO A 485 -0.88 -26.49 47.09
CA PRO A 485 -1.28 -25.09 46.90
C PRO A 485 -2.75 -25.03 46.47
N PHE A 486 -3.42 -23.96 46.85
CA PHE A 486 -4.80 -23.72 46.40
C PHE A 486 -4.80 -23.24 44.95
N SER A 487 -5.85 -23.59 44.18
CA SER A 487 -5.96 -23.25 42.76
C SER A 487 -5.92 -21.72 42.48
N TYR A 488 -6.42 -20.91 43.41
CA TYR A 488 -6.38 -19.45 43.32
C TYR A 488 -4.97 -18.86 43.51
N ASP A 489 -4.10 -19.56 44.26
CA ASP A 489 -2.69 -19.16 44.40
C ASP A 489 -1.85 -19.50 43.15
N MET A 490 -2.38 -20.36 42.28
CA MET A 490 -1.74 -20.80 41.05
C MET A 490 -2.11 -19.95 39.83
N THR A 491 -3.10 -19.04 39.98
CA THR A 491 -3.45 -18.11 38.92
C THR A 491 -2.20 -17.30 38.58
N PRO A 492 -1.79 -17.23 37.31
CA PRO A 492 -0.64 -16.45 36.92
C PRO A 492 -0.80 -15.02 37.42
N ASN A 493 0.18 -14.53 38.19
CA ASN A 493 0.24 -13.11 38.52
C ASN A 493 0.22 -12.33 37.21
N SER A 494 -0.39 -11.13 37.25
CA SER A 494 -0.24 -10.17 36.16
C SER A 494 1.21 -10.26 35.68
N PRO A 495 1.50 -10.55 34.41
CA PRO A 495 2.84 -10.29 33.94
C PRO A 495 3.13 -8.90 34.44
N GLU A 496 4.21 -8.72 35.25
CA GLU A 496 4.67 -7.39 35.55
C GLU A 496 4.54 -6.63 34.25
N PRO A 497 3.96 -5.44 34.22
CA PRO A 497 3.82 -4.69 32.99
C PRO A 497 5.23 -4.49 32.41
N SER A 498 5.74 -5.55 31.85
CA SER A 498 7.01 -5.62 31.13
C SER A 498 6.86 -4.97 29.75
N MET A 499 5.74 -4.29 29.58
CA MET A 499 5.53 -3.28 28.57
C MET A 499 4.67 -2.20 29.20
N ASP A 500 5.33 -1.29 29.84
CA ASP A 500 4.89 0.06 29.74
C ASP A 500 4.81 0.30 28.22
N TRP A 501 3.59 0.28 27.65
CA TRP A 501 3.39 0.67 26.25
C TRP A 501 3.97 2.06 25.98
N ARG A 502 4.25 2.83 27.07
CA ARG A 502 5.02 4.06 27.06
C ARG A 502 6.53 3.81 26.88
N ASP A 503 7.08 2.71 27.41
CA ASP A 503 8.52 2.45 27.36
C ASP A 503 8.98 1.65 26.14
N SER A 504 8.12 0.87 25.49
CA SER A 504 8.50 0.20 24.22
C SER A 504 8.72 1.18 23.07
N ASN A 505 8.20 2.41 23.18
CA ASN A 505 8.44 3.49 22.21
C ASN A 505 9.50 4.51 22.65
N THR A 506 9.92 4.54 23.93
CA THR A 506 10.83 5.58 24.41
C THR A 506 12.31 5.32 24.13
N ASN A 507 12.70 4.12 23.69
CA ASN A 507 14.10 3.82 23.38
C ASN A 507 14.45 3.75 21.87
N LYS A 508 13.48 3.78 20.97
CA LYS A 508 13.80 4.12 19.58
C LYS A 508 13.98 5.64 19.50
N LYS A 509 15.22 6.13 19.77
CA LYS A 509 15.57 7.51 19.44
C LYS A 509 15.09 7.75 18.02
N ALA A 510 14.03 8.53 17.87
CA ALA A 510 13.53 8.91 16.55
C ALA A 510 14.71 9.53 15.80
N LEU A 511 15.19 8.82 14.78
CA LEU A 511 16.29 9.28 13.95
C LEU A 511 15.82 10.57 13.29
N LYS A 512 16.44 11.70 13.66
CA LYS A 512 16.11 12.98 13.04
C LYS A 512 16.89 13.10 11.74
N PRO A 513 16.24 13.45 10.62
CA PRO A 513 16.94 13.68 9.37
C PRO A 513 17.88 14.89 9.51
N LEU A 514 19.06 14.79 8.94
CA LEU A 514 20.05 15.85 8.94
C LEU A 514 19.69 16.96 7.91
N VAL A 515 19.10 16.59 6.80
CA VAL A 515 18.58 17.52 5.79
C VAL A 515 17.12 17.80 6.08
N LYS A 516 16.76 19.06 6.30
CA LYS A 516 15.37 19.50 6.43
C LYS A 516 14.78 19.74 5.06
N VAL A 517 13.57 19.26 4.82
CA VAL A 517 12.82 19.58 3.60
C VAL A 517 12.51 21.08 3.61
N SER A 518 13.07 21.81 2.66
CA SER A 518 12.78 23.23 2.46
C SER A 518 11.52 23.39 1.60
N VAL A 519 10.76 24.46 1.85
CA VAL A 519 9.65 24.83 0.96
C VAL A 519 10.23 25.17 -0.40
N PRO A 520 9.74 24.58 -1.50
CA PRO A 520 10.23 24.89 -2.83
C PRO A 520 10.00 26.37 -3.18
N PRO A 521 10.82 26.97 -4.05
CA PRO A 521 10.59 28.33 -4.55
C PRO A 521 9.23 28.40 -5.25
N ARG A 522 8.65 29.61 -5.30
CA ARG A 522 7.31 29.78 -5.88
C ARG A 522 7.27 29.35 -7.34
N MET A 523 6.33 28.48 -7.67
CA MET A 523 6.10 28.01 -9.04
C MET A 523 5.78 29.19 -9.99
N PRO A 524 6.33 29.24 -11.22
CA PRO A 524 6.01 30.27 -12.19
C PRO A 524 4.52 30.25 -12.53
N LYS A 525 3.91 31.47 -12.57
CA LYS A 525 2.49 31.57 -12.93
C LYS A 525 2.31 31.20 -14.40
N ARG A 526 1.34 30.36 -14.66
CA ARG A 526 0.96 29.95 -16.02
C ARG A 526 0.52 31.19 -16.82
N LYS A 527 1.24 31.54 -17.89
CA LYS A 527 0.77 32.56 -18.82
C LYS A 527 -0.52 32.05 -19.44
N LYS A 528 -1.65 32.70 -19.13
CA LYS A 528 -2.91 32.40 -19.83
C LYS A 528 -2.67 32.60 -21.32
N SER A 529 -2.56 31.53 -22.10
CA SER A 529 -2.53 31.63 -23.54
C SER A 529 -3.85 32.27 -23.95
N ASN A 530 -3.78 33.43 -24.60
CA ASN A 530 -4.96 34.07 -25.18
C ASN A 530 -5.46 33.13 -26.28
N GLY A 531 -6.33 32.19 -25.93
CA GLY A 531 -6.96 31.24 -26.83
C GLY A 531 -7.72 31.92 -28.00
N PHE A 532 -8.00 33.22 -27.84
CA PHE A 532 -8.57 34.05 -28.88
C PHE A 532 -7.60 34.29 -30.06
N LEU A 533 -6.27 34.42 -29.79
CA LEU A 533 -5.26 34.58 -30.85
C LEU A 533 -4.91 33.24 -31.53
N ALA A 534 -5.00 32.12 -30.83
CA ALA A 534 -4.82 30.80 -31.42
C ALA A 534 -6.03 30.43 -32.32
N LEU A 535 -7.24 30.77 -31.91
CA LEU A 535 -8.45 30.60 -32.73
C LEU A 535 -8.45 31.49 -34.00
N LEU A 536 -7.93 32.73 -33.89
CA LEU A 536 -7.77 33.61 -35.06
C LEU A 536 -6.67 33.11 -36.03
N LYS A 537 -5.57 32.52 -35.50
CA LYS A 537 -4.55 31.89 -36.36
C LYS A 537 -5.06 30.66 -37.08
N SER A 538 -5.88 29.82 -36.44
CA SER A 538 -6.46 28.63 -37.07
C SER A 538 -7.51 29.01 -38.15
N ILE A 539 -8.28 30.08 -37.97
CA ILE A 539 -9.21 30.61 -38.96
C ILE A 539 -8.48 31.22 -40.18
N PHE A 540 -7.33 31.90 -39.93
CA PHE A 540 -6.54 32.45 -41.03
C PHE A 540 -5.80 31.40 -41.84
N THR A 541 -5.33 30.30 -41.23
CA THR A 541 -4.70 29.17 -41.96
C THR A 541 -5.68 28.34 -42.76
N LEU A 542 -6.97 28.21 -42.32
CA LEU A 542 -8.00 27.55 -43.08
C LEU A 542 -8.52 28.34 -44.30
N SER A 543 -8.40 29.67 -44.28
CA SER A 543 -8.75 30.52 -45.45
C SER A 543 -7.71 30.48 -46.57
N PHE A 544 -6.43 30.23 -46.25
CA PHE A 544 -5.37 30.15 -47.27
C PHE A 544 -5.30 28.80 -47.99
N LEU A 545 -5.86 27.74 -47.43
CA LEU A 545 -5.91 26.39 -48.03
C LEU A 545 -7.10 26.16 -48.95
N ARG A 546 -8.03 27.13 -49.10
CA ARG A 546 -9.23 27.04 -49.96
C ARG A 546 -9.07 27.63 -51.37
N SER A 547 -7.94 28.24 -51.71
CA SER A 547 -7.76 28.88 -53.01
C SER A 547 -6.76 28.19 -53.93
N GLY A 548 -6.82 26.87 -54.06
CA GLY A 548 -5.86 26.16 -54.91
C GLY A 548 -6.28 24.77 -55.35
N LYS A 549 -7.53 24.56 -55.79
CA LYS A 549 -7.91 23.33 -56.51
C LYS A 549 -8.24 23.59 -57.96
N LYS A 550 -7.24 23.52 -58.83
CA LYS A 550 -7.43 23.32 -60.27
C LYS A 550 -7.90 21.87 -60.54
N LYS A 551 -8.98 21.78 -61.29
CA LYS A 551 -9.58 20.52 -61.76
C LYS A 551 -8.59 19.74 -62.63
N LYS A 552 -8.28 18.47 -62.28
CA LYS A 552 -7.70 17.48 -63.17
C LYS A 552 -8.76 16.48 -63.62
N LYS A 553 -8.90 16.33 -64.95
CA LYS A 553 -9.79 15.43 -65.67
C LYS A 553 -9.54 13.96 -65.31
N VAL A 554 -10.61 13.25 -65.07
CA VAL A 554 -10.64 11.78 -64.93
C VAL A 554 -10.57 11.14 -66.30
N GLN A 555 -9.57 10.32 -66.57
CA GLN A 555 -9.57 9.36 -67.69
C GLN A 555 -9.94 7.98 -67.15
N THR A 556 -11.07 7.49 -67.63
CA THR A 556 -11.57 6.15 -67.45
C THR A 556 -10.73 5.16 -68.21
N ARG A 557 -10.17 4.18 -67.54
CA ARG A 557 -9.55 2.96 -68.17
C ARG A 557 -10.41 1.74 -67.89
N LYS A 558 -10.91 1.14 -69.01
CA LYS A 558 -11.75 -0.06 -69.07
C LYS A 558 -11.03 -1.29 -68.48
N ARG A 559 -11.77 -2.04 -67.68
CA ARG A 559 -11.42 -3.41 -67.27
C ARG A 559 -11.60 -4.36 -68.45
N LYS A 560 -10.60 -5.17 -68.74
CA LYS A 560 -10.70 -6.40 -69.55
C LYS A 560 -10.78 -7.61 -68.62
N ASN A 561 -11.87 -8.35 -68.73
CA ASN A 561 -12.07 -9.69 -68.21
C ASN A 561 -11.15 -10.67 -68.92
N TYR A 562 -10.57 -11.60 -68.16
CA TYR A 562 -10.08 -12.87 -68.68
C TYR A 562 -10.54 -14.01 -67.77
N ASN A 563 -11.46 -14.79 -68.30
CA ASN A 563 -11.87 -16.12 -67.87
C ASN A 563 -10.93 -17.16 -68.50
N LYS A 564 -10.57 -18.16 -67.75
CA LYS A 564 -10.29 -19.55 -68.17
C LYS A 564 -10.00 -20.36 -66.90
N LYS A 565 -10.90 -21.23 -66.47
CA LYS A 565 -11.25 -22.60 -66.87
C LYS A 565 -10.11 -23.62 -66.80
N ASN A 566 -10.44 -24.67 -66.07
CA ASN A 566 -10.03 -26.08 -66.15
C ASN A 566 -8.74 -26.41 -65.35
N SER A 567 -8.62 -27.50 -64.72
CA SER A 567 -9.35 -28.76 -64.52
C SER A 567 -8.40 -29.71 -63.80
N SER A 568 -8.91 -30.48 -62.86
CA SER A 568 -8.82 -31.93 -62.74
C SER A 568 -7.53 -32.59 -62.22
N THR A 569 -7.84 -33.51 -61.31
CA THR A 569 -7.20 -34.80 -60.97
C THR A 569 -5.92 -34.69 -60.16
N GLY A 570 -5.81 -35.32 -59.02
CA GLY A 570 -6.01 -36.69 -58.62
C GLY A 570 -4.71 -37.13 -57.95
N ASP A 571 -4.74 -37.51 -56.82
CA ASP A 571 -4.36 -38.69 -56.02
C ASP A 571 -4.31 -38.34 -54.55
#